data_43d731c241129994bd045f0b26c85afc
#
_entry.id   43d731c241129994bd045f0b26c85afc
#
_cell.length_a   1.000
_cell.length_b   1.000
_cell.length_c   1.000
_cell.angle_alpha   90.00
_cell.angle_beta   90.00
_cell.angle_gamma   90.00
#
_symmetry.space_group_name_H-M   'P 1'
#
loop_
_entity.id
_entity.type
_entity.pdbx_description
1 polymer ?
#
loop_
_entity_poly.entity_id
_entity_poly.type
_entity_poly.pdbx_seq_one_letter_code
_entity_poly.pdbx_strand_id
1 'polypeptide(L)'
;MNSPLLLNNYFVKELSYRSNPAFNPEAQVLRNEGKIHCTVEVGTALSVPDHFMVALVIVVEPSEVSPALDAYHISLRIEGYFNFKPETDIPQAQKEKMVRLNGSSILMGLARGLVAQATGVSEFGKYLLPPVNFVEILKEGAEEAVAGSVGTAEVPAMTSGIKT
;
A
#
# COMPACT_ATOMS: atom_id res chain seq x y z
N MET A 1 -8.92 -16.41 -20.46
CA MET A 1 -7.50 -15.99 -20.53
C MET A 1 -6.92 -15.99 -19.12
N ASN A 2 -5.85 -16.72 -18.88
CA ASN A 2 -5.23 -16.79 -17.56
C ASN A 2 -4.16 -15.71 -17.41
N SER A 3 -4.09 -15.05 -16.24
CA SER A 3 -3.03 -14.09 -15.93
C SER A 3 -1.66 -14.77 -16.02
N PRO A 4 -0.63 -14.12 -16.59
CA PRO A 4 0.75 -14.61 -16.52
C PRO A 4 1.37 -14.43 -15.12
N LEU A 5 0.85 -13.48 -14.32
CA LEU A 5 1.27 -13.21 -12.94
C LEU A 5 0.55 -14.16 -11.99
N LEU A 6 1.32 -14.84 -11.14
CA LEU A 6 0.84 -15.80 -10.14
C LEU A 6 1.15 -15.28 -8.74
N LEU A 7 0.18 -15.32 -7.84
CA LEU A 7 0.39 -15.17 -6.41
C LEU A 7 0.74 -16.56 -5.84
N ASN A 8 1.97 -16.72 -5.34
CA ASN A 8 2.41 -17.98 -4.73
C ASN A 8 1.98 -18.11 -3.28
N ASN A 9 2.16 -17.01 -2.53
CA ASN A 9 1.84 -16.96 -1.12
C ASN A 9 1.64 -15.51 -0.67
N TYR A 10 1.02 -15.32 0.49
CA TYR A 10 0.93 -14.03 1.15
C TYR A 10 0.97 -14.19 2.66
N PHE A 11 1.42 -13.13 3.35
CA PHE A 11 1.47 -13.07 4.81
C PHE A 11 0.89 -11.77 5.31
N VAL A 12 0.06 -11.85 6.33
CA VAL A 12 -0.38 -10.69 7.10
C VAL A 12 0.68 -10.42 8.16
N LYS A 13 1.40 -9.31 8.01
CA LYS A 13 2.46 -8.92 8.95
C LYS A 13 1.89 -8.15 10.13
N GLU A 14 0.85 -7.38 9.89
CA GLU A 14 0.13 -6.62 10.88
C GLU A 14 -1.33 -6.52 10.47
N LEU A 15 -2.22 -6.70 11.41
CA LEU A 15 -3.62 -6.33 11.31
C LEU A 15 -4.08 -5.89 12.69
N SER A 16 -4.29 -4.61 12.85
CA SER A 16 -4.87 -4.04 14.06
C SER A 16 -6.04 -3.15 13.72
N TYR A 17 -7.06 -3.16 14.57
CA TYR A 17 -8.16 -2.23 14.48
C TYR A 17 -8.67 -1.91 15.89
N ARG A 18 -9.20 -0.73 16.03
CA ARG A 18 -9.89 -0.29 17.24
C ARG A 18 -11.11 0.54 16.89
N SER A 19 -12.16 0.41 17.67
CA SER A 19 -13.34 1.24 17.54
C SER A 19 -13.00 2.70 17.84
N ASN A 20 -13.61 3.59 17.08
CA ASN A 20 -13.52 5.02 17.34
C ASN A 20 -14.61 5.41 18.36
N PRO A 21 -14.25 5.84 19.59
CA PRO A 21 -15.22 6.19 20.60
C PRO A 21 -16.07 7.42 20.26
N ALA A 22 -15.63 8.25 19.30
CA ALA A 22 -16.39 9.40 18.83
C ALA A 22 -17.42 9.05 17.75
N PHE A 23 -17.42 7.81 17.24
CA PHE A 23 -18.33 7.39 16.18
C PHE A 23 -19.80 7.44 16.65
N ASN A 24 -20.65 8.02 15.82
CA ASN A 24 -22.11 8.06 16.05
C ASN A 24 -22.84 7.39 14.87
N PRO A 25 -23.41 6.19 15.08
CA PRO A 25 -24.16 5.49 14.03
C PRO A 25 -25.36 6.26 13.48
N GLU A 26 -25.93 7.17 14.27
CA GLU A 26 -27.09 7.98 13.87
C GLU A 26 -26.68 9.20 13.02
N ALA A 27 -25.42 9.61 13.08
CA ALA A 27 -24.90 10.74 12.30
C ALA A 27 -24.58 10.37 10.85
N GLN A 28 -24.89 9.14 10.41
CA GLN A 28 -24.53 8.60 9.11
C GLN A 28 -25.13 9.41 7.95
N VAL A 29 -24.38 10.37 7.49
CA VAL A 29 -24.45 10.86 6.11
C VAL A 29 -23.59 9.94 5.27
N LEU A 30 -24.08 9.46 4.17
CA LEU A 30 -23.63 8.42 3.23
C LEU A 30 -22.15 8.44 2.76
N ARG A 31 -21.20 8.98 3.52
CA ARG A 31 -19.78 9.04 3.14
C ARG A 31 -18.89 8.67 4.32
N ASN A 32 -18.07 7.65 4.12
CA ASN A 32 -16.85 7.48 4.90
C ASN A 32 -15.91 8.63 4.52
N GLU A 33 -15.75 9.62 5.38
CA GLU A 33 -14.86 10.76 5.18
C GLU A 33 -13.46 10.49 5.76
N GLY A 34 -13.26 9.32 6.37
CA GLY A 34 -11.98 8.89 6.92
C GLY A 34 -10.88 8.88 5.87
N LYS A 35 -9.71 9.32 6.29
CA LYS A 35 -8.51 9.28 5.44
C LYS A 35 -8.00 7.85 5.34
N ILE A 36 -7.84 7.38 4.11
CA ILE A 36 -7.20 6.12 3.82
C ILE A 36 -5.84 6.40 3.17
N HIS A 37 -4.80 5.99 3.87
CA HIS A 37 -3.45 6.02 3.36
C HIS A 37 -3.10 4.62 2.86
N CYS A 38 -2.65 4.53 1.62
CA CYS A 38 -2.28 3.28 1.00
C CYS A 38 -0.88 3.41 0.38
N THR A 39 0.06 2.60 0.83
CA THR A 39 1.43 2.58 0.32
C THR A 39 1.76 1.23 -0.27
N VAL A 40 2.45 1.23 -1.42
CA VAL A 40 2.89 0.04 -2.14
C VAL A 40 4.40 0.02 -2.22
N GLU A 41 5.01 -1.05 -1.68
CA GLU A 41 6.43 -1.34 -1.80
C GLU A 41 6.61 -2.57 -2.68
N VAL A 42 7.58 -2.55 -3.61
CA VAL A 42 7.89 -3.69 -4.46
C VAL A 42 9.37 -4.02 -4.34
N GLY A 43 9.65 -5.27 -3.98
CA GLY A 43 10.99 -5.85 -3.95
C GLY A 43 11.16 -6.94 -4.99
N THR A 44 12.40 -7.14 -5.45
CA THR A 44 12.78 -8.23 -6.33
C THR A 44 13.76 -9.16 -5.61
N ALA A 45 13.64 -10.47 -5.83
CA ALA A 45 14.62 -11.42 -5.32
C ALA A 45 15.89 -11.36 -6.19
N LEU A 46 17.03 -10.98 -5.58
CA LEU A 46 18.31 -10.87 -6.30
C LEU A 46 18.82 -12.22 -6.85
N SER A 47 18.44 -13.31 -6.21
CA SER A 47 18.95 -14.67 -6.53
C SER A 47 18.03 -15.48 -7.43
N VAL A 48 16.79 -15.06 -7.61
CA VAL A 48 15.77 -15.81 -8.39
C VAL A 48 15.05 -14.86 -9.33
N PRO A 49 15.34 -14.95 -10.65
CA PRO A 49 14.67 -14.13 -11.65
C PRO A 49 13.15 -14.28 -11.59
N ASP A 50 12.42 -13.22 -11.94
CA ASP A 50 10.97 -13.19 -12.03
C ASP A 50 10.20 -13.47 -10.72
N HIS A 51 10.89 -13.38 -9.58
CA HIS A 51 10.27 -13.43 -8.25
C HIS A 51 10.20 -12.03 -7.63
N PHE A 52 9.01 -11.65 -7.21
CA PHE A 52 8.70 -10.32 -6.70
C PHE A 52 8.00 -10.43 -5.35
N MET A 53 8.26 -9.47 -4.49
CA MET A 53 7.50 -9.23 -3.27
C MET A 53 6.78 -7.91 -3.41
N VAL A 54 5.50 -7.89 -3.08
CA VAL A 54 4.71 -6.66 -2.96
C VAL A 54 4.24 -6.55 -1.52
N ALA A 55 4.54 -5.44 -0.88
CA ALA A 55 3.97 -5.08 0.41
C ALA A 55 2.92 -3.98 0.21
N LEU A 56 1.75 -4.19 0.75
CA LEU A 56 0.66 -3.23 0.80
C LEU A 56 0.43 -2.83 2.25
N VAL A 57 0.58 -1.54 2.53
CA VAL A 57 0.30 -0.94 3.83
C VAL A 57 -0.95 -0.08 3.71
N ILE A 58 -1.92 -0.33 4.56
CA ILE A 58 -3.19 0.41 4.60
C ILE A 58 -3.39 0.94 6.00
N VAL A 59 -3.59 2.24 6.10
CA VAL A 59 -3.95 2.92 7.34
C VAL A 59 -5.26 3.67 7.14
N VAL A 60 -6.24 3.39 7.99
CA VAL A 60 -7.52 4.11 8.03
C VAL A 60 -7.56 4.91 9.30
N GLU A 61 -7.73 6.21 9.17
CA GLU A 61 -7.86 7.13 10.30
C GLU A 61 -9.18 7.89 10.19
N PRO A 62 -9.92 8.02 11.29
CA PRO A 62 -11.10 8.88 11.33
C PRO A 62 -10.75 10.31 10.93
N SER A 63 -11.70 10.96 10.26
CA SER A 63 -11.57 12.37 9.90
C SER A 63 -11.39 13.24 11.14
N GLU A 64 -10.43 14.15 11.13
CA GLU A 64 -10.25 15.13 12.20
C GLU A 64 -11.40 16.15 12.25
N VAL A 65 -12.00 16.42 11.09
CA VAL A 65 -13.11 17.40 10.96
C VAL A 65 -14.45 16.79 11.37
N SER A 66 -14.65 15.51 11.05
CA SER A 66 -15.92 14.81 11.29
C SER A 66 -15.67 13.41 11.89
N PRO A 67 -15.05 13.32 13.09
CA PRO A 67 -14.68 12.03 13.67
C PRO A 67 -15.88 11.11 13.95
N ALA A 68 -17.08 11.68 14.10
CA ALA A 68 -18.31 10.92 14.34
C ALA A 68 -18.75 10.04 13.15
N LEU A 69 -18.20 10.23 11.97
CA LEU A 69 -18.60 9.51 10.74
C LEU A 69 -17.79 8.23 10.49
N ASP A 70 -16.67 8.03 11.18
CA ASP A 70 -15.77 6.93 10.94
C ASP A 70 -15.70 5.98 12.13
N ALA A 71 -16.07 4.72 11.91
CA ALA A 71 -16.22 3.73 12.99
C ALA A 71 -14.90 3.21 13.55
N TYR A 72 -13.83 3.19 12.77
CA TYR A 72 -12.60 2.48 13.13
C TYR A 72 -11.32 3.23 12.78
N HIS A 73 -10.27 2.99 13.59
CA HIS A 73 -8.88 3.11 13.18
C HIS A 73 -8.41 1.72 12.75
N ILE A 74 -7.74 1.61 11.62
CA ILE A 74 -7.25 0.34 11.08
C ILE A 74 -5.81 0.52 10.62
N SER A 75 -4.94 -0.45 10.94
CA SER A 75 -3.61 -0.60 10.37
C SER A 75 -3.46 -2.02 9.85
N LEU A 76 -3.07 -2.17 8.60
CA LEU A 76 -2.84 -3.45 7.95
C LEU A 76 -1.57 -3.39 7.11
N ARG A 77 -0.68 -4.37 7.32
CA ARG A 77 0.43 -4.68 6.41
C ARG A 77 0.30 -6.11 5.91
N ILE A 78 0.20 -6.27 4.60
CA ILE A 78 0.13 -7.55 3.91
C ILE A 78 1.24 -7.63 2.86
N GLU A 79 1.95 -8.74 2.81
CA GLU A 79 3.01 -9.01 1.84
C GLU A 79 2.62 -10.20 0.97
N GLY A 80 2.72 -10.04 -0.33
CA GLY A 80 2.46 -11.08 -1.33
C GLY A 80 3.72 -11.40 -2.13
N TYR A 81 3.89 -12.69 -2.42
CA TYR A 81 5.01 -13.22 -3.20
C TYR A 81 4.50 -13.70 -4.53
N PHE A 82 5.02 -13.10 -5.59
CA PHE A 82 4.56 -13.27 -6.95
C PHE A 82 5.68 -13.80 -7.85
N ASN A 83 5.29 -14.57 -8.86
CA ASN A 83 6.17 -14.91 -9.96
C ASN A 83 5.41 -14.87 -11.29
N PHE A 84 6.16 -14.84 -12.39
CA PHE A 84 5.60 -15.06 -13.72
C PHE A 84 5.74 -16.52 -14.13
N LYS A 85 4.83 -16.98 -14.98
CA LYS A 85 4.94 -18.29 -15.63
C LYS A 85 6.24 -18.34 -16.45
N PRO A 86 6.97 -19.46 -16.46
CA PRO A 86 8.26 -19.57 -17.14
C PRO A 86 8.23 -19.21 -18.63
N GLU A 87 7.10 -19.43 -19.30
CA GLU A 87 6.91 -19.18 -20.73
C GLU A 87 6.49 -17.74 -21.06
N THR A 88 6.55 -16.84 -20.06
CA THR A 88 6.09 -15.46 -20.22
C THR A 88 7.18 -14.60 -20.86
N ASP A 89 7.06 -14.35 -22.17
CA ASP A 89 7.94 -13.43 -22.90
C ASP A 89 7.47 -11.97 -22.75
N ILE A 90 7.75 -11.40 -21.59
CA ILE A 90 7.45 -10.01 -21.24
C ILE A 90 8.76 -9.32 -20.77
N PRO A 91 9.08 -8.12 -21.27
CA PRO A 91 10.24 -7.37 -20.81
C PRO A 91 10.19 -7.09 -19.30
N GLN A 92 11.35 -7.09 -18.63
CA GLN A 92 11.45 -6.94 -17.18
C GLN A 92 10.75 -5.69 -16.65
N ALA A 93 10.92 -4.55 -17.32
CA ALA A 93 10.25 -3.30 -16.94
C ALA A 93 8.70 -3.41 -16.98
N GLN A 94 8.18 -4.19 -17.91
CA GLN A 94 6.74 -4.45 -18.00
C GLN A 94 6.28 -5.43 -16.92
N LYS A 95 7.09 -6.44 -16.57
CA LYS A 95 6.82 -7.34 -15.44
C LYS A 95 6.72 -6.56 -14.13
N GLU A 96 7.67 -5.67 -13.86
CA GLU A 96 7.65 -4.82 -12.66
C GLU A 96 6.41 -3.93 -12.59
N LYS A 97 6.02 -3.31 -13.70
CA LYS A 97 4.79 -2.52 -13.78
C LYS A 97 3.55 -3.36 -13.52
N MET A 98 3.48 -4.57 -14.09
CA MET A 98 2.38 -5.50 -13.87
C MET A 98 2.30 -5.96 -12.41
N VAL A 99 3.43 -6.30 -11.80
CA VAL A 99 3.49 -6.69 -10.38
C VAL A 99 3.01 -5.54 -9.50
N ARG A 100 3.50 -4.34 -9.75
CA ARG A 100 3.13 -3.14 -9.00
C ARG A 100 1.62 -2.89 -9.05
N LEU A 101 1.03 -2.98 -10.21
CA LEU A 101 -0.38 -2.67 -10.42
C LEU A 101 -1.30 -3.85 -10.03
N ASN A 102 -1.05 -5.02 -10.64
CA ASN A 102 -1.91 -6.18 -10.48
C ASN A 102 -1.67 -6.86 -9.12
N GLY A 103 -0.41 -6.94 -8.67
CA GLY A 103 -0.06 -7.49 -7.36
C GLY A 103 -0.72 -6.70 -6.23
N SER A 104 -0.64 -5.37 -6.28
CA SER A 104 -1.32 -4.51 -5.30
C SER A 104 -2.82 -4.66 -5.32
N SER A 105 -3.42 -4.78 -6.53
CA SER A 105 -4.87 -4.99 -6.67
C SER A 105 -5.32 -6.33 -6.08
N ILE A 106 -4.53 -7.39 -6.27
CA ILE A 106 -4.79 -8.71 -5.68
C ILE A 106 -4.71 -8.63 -4.15
N LEU A 107 -3.65 -8.01 -3.61
CA LEU A 107 -3.49 -7.85 -2.16
C LEU A 107 -4.59 -6.98 -1.56
N MET A 108 -5.04 -5.94 -2.27
CA MET A 108 -6.17 -5.11 -1.82
C MET A 108 -7.47 -5.92 -1.72
N GLY A 109 -7.71 -6.83 -2.67
CA GLY A 109 -8.83 -7.76 -2.59
C GLY A 109 -8.80 -8.63 -1.34
N LEU A 110 -7.61 -9.19 -1.00
CA LEU A 110 -7.40 -9.97 0.23
C LEU A 110 -7.56 -9.10 1.49
N ALA A 111 -6.95 -7.91 1.50
CA ALA A 111 -7.03 -6.95 2.60
C ALA A 111 -8.48 -6.57 2.93
N ARG A 112 -9.30 -6.31 1.92
CA ARG A 112 -10.74 -6.02 2.09
C ARG A 112 -11.48 -7.16 2.77
N GLY A 113 -11.19 -8.41 2.39
CA GLY A 113 -11.77 -9.59 3.02
C GLY A 113 -11.35 -9.74 4.49
N LEU A 114 -10.06 -9.57 4.77
CA LEU A 114 -9.49 -9.67 6.12
C LEU A 114 -10.07 -8.61 7.06
N VAL A 115 -10.09 -7.35 6.64
CA VAL A 115 -10.65 -6.24 7.43
C VAL A 115 -12.13 -6.43 7.68
N ALA A 116 -12.90 -6.81 6.64
CA ALA A 116 -14.32 -7.07 6.78
C ALA A 116 -14.63 -8.21 7.75
N GLN A 117 -13.83 -9.26 7.74
CA GLN A 117 -13.97 -10.41 8.65
C GLN A 117 -13.60 -10.00 10.08
N ALA A 118 -12.47 -9.31 10.27
CA ALA A 118 -12.02 -8.90 11.59
C ALA A 118 -13.01 -7.92 12.26
N THR A 119 -13.48 -6.93 11.54
CA THR A 119 -14.41 -5.93 12.07
C THR A 119 -15.84 -6.42 12.18
N GLY A 120 -16.19 -7.51 11.47
CA GLY A 120 -17.55 -8.06 11.46
C GLY A 120 -18.07 -8.54 12.81
N VAL A 121 -17.19 -8.80 13.79
CA VAL A 121 -17.51 -9.18 15.17
C VAL A 121 -17.42 -8.01 16.15
N SER A 122 -17.15 -6.80 15.67
CA SER A 122 -17.00 -5.60 16.49
C SER A 122 -18.34 -4.87 16.68
N GLU A 123 -18.38 -3.97 17.69
CA GLU A 123 -19.58 -3.26 18.10
C GLU A 123 -20.25 -2.43 16.99
N PHE A 124 -19.47 -1.89 16.04
CA PHE A 124 -19.96 -1.10 14.91
C PHE A 124 -20.09 -1.90 13.61
N GLY A 125 -19.85 -3.21 13.67
CA GLY A 125 -20.03 -4.14 12.56
C GLY A 125 -18.96 -4.06 11.48
N LYS A 126 -19.26 -4.67 10.37
CA LYS A 126 -18.34 -4.86 9.26
C LYS A 126 -17.89 -3.55 8.60
N TYR A 127 -16.59 -3.34 8.50
CA TYR A 127 -15.99 -2.27 7.71
C TYR A 127 -15.50 -2.78 6.36
N LEU A 128 -15.91 -2.11 5.30
CA LEU A 128 -15.46 -2.43 3.93
C LEU A 128 -14.47 -1.35 3.47
N LEU A 129 -13.20 -1.74 3.30
CA LEU A 129 -12.22 -0.86 2.68
C LEU A 129 -12.73 -0.39 1.31
N PRO A 130 -12.71 0.92 1.01
CA PRO A 130 -13.14 1.43 -0.28
C PRO A 130 -12.21 0.94 -1.40
N PRO A 131 -12.65 1.02 -2.65
CA PRO A 131 -11.79 0.75 -3.79
C PRO A 131 -10.67 1.80 -3.86
N VAL A 132 -9.47 1.35 -4.23
CA VAL A 132 -8.27 2.18 -4.37
C VAL A 132 -7.82 2.17 -5.83
N ASN A 133 -7.51 3.35 -6.37
CA ASN A 133 -6.96 3.48 -7.72
C ASN A 133 -5.43 3.42 -7.68
N PHE A 134 -4.88 2.23 -7.86
CA PHE A 134 -3.42 2.03 -7.84
C PHE A 134 -2.69 2.74 -8.98
N VAL A 135 -3.35 3.07 -10.08
CA VAL A 135 -2.74 3.84 -11.17
C VAL A 135 -2.39 5.26 -10.70
N GLU A 136 -3.26 5.88 -9.92
CA GLU A 136 -3.01 7.21 -9.33
C GLU A 136 -1.94 7.16 -8.25
N ILE A 137 -2.05 6.26 -7.29
CA ILE A 137 -1.06 6.09 -6.21
C ILE A 137 0.35 5.90 -6.76
N LEU A 138 0.50 5.09 -7.81
CA LEU A 138 1.80 4.80 -8.39
C LEU A 138 2.37 5.97 -9.22
N LYS A 139 1.52 6.87 -9.72
CA LYS A 139 1.96 8.11 -10.36
C LYS A 139 2.45 9.12 -9.33
N GLU A 140 1.69 9.34 -8.26
CA GLU A 140 2.04 10.25 -7.17
C GLU A 140 3.36 9.83 -6.50
N GLY A 141 3.55 8.55 -6.18
CA GLY A 141 4.80 8.04 -5.61
C GLY A 141 6.00 8.16 -6.55
N ALA A 142 5.81 8.15 -7.87
CA ALA A 142 6.87 8.41 -8.83
C ALA A 142 7.26 9.89 -8.89
N GLU A 143 6.30 10.81 -8.77
CA GLU A 143 6.53 12.25 -8.74
C GLU A 143 7.25 12.68 -7.45
N GLU A 144 6.89 12.12 -6.30
CA GLU A 144 7.59 12.37 -5.03
C GLU A 144 9.04 11.85 -5.06
N ALA A 145 9.29 10.69 -5.65
CA ALA A 145 10.63 10.14 -5.80
C ALA A 145 11.52 11.02 -6.71
N VAL A 146 10.97 11.59 -7.76
CA VAL A 146 11.67 12.53 -8.65
C VAL A 146 11.94 13.86 -7.97
N ALA A 147 10.98 14.40 -7.21
CA ALA A 147 11.14 15.64 -6.45
C ALA A 147 12.18 15.50 -5.33
N GLY A 148 12.25 14.34 -4.67
CA GLY A 148 13.26 14.03 -3.64
C GLY A 148 14.68 13.84 -4.17
N SER A 149 14.87 13.51 -5.45
CA SER A 149 16.20 13.31 -6.07
C SER A 149 16.87 14.60 -6.58
N VAL A 150 16.17 15.73 -6.60
CA VAL A 150 16.72 17.02 -7.06
C VAL A 150 17.34 17.86 -5.93
N GLY A 151 17.31 17.37 -4.70
CA GLY A 151 17.88 18.01 -3.50
C GLY A 151 19.25 17.50 -3.13
N THR A 152 20.30 18.25 -3.52
CA THR A 152 21.60 18.40 -2.86
C THR A 152 22.70 17.40 -3.15
N ALA A 153 23.59 17.80 -4.05
CA ALA A 153 25.01 17.53 -3.94
C ALA A 153 25.77 18.85 -4.00
N GLU A 154 25.76 19.63 -2.93
CA GLU A 154 26.81 20.63 -2.72
C GLU A 154 27.89 20.02 -1.85
N VAL A 155 29.02 19.71 -2.48
CA VAL A 155 30.27 19.34 -1.82
C VAL A 155 30.96 20.63 -1.36
N PRO A 156 31.22 20.87 -0.07
CA PRO A 156 32.04 22.00 0.32
C PRO A 156 33.51 21.72 -0.05
N ALA A 157 34.06 22.64 -0.84
CA ALA A 157 35.46 22.67 -1.21
C ALA A 157 36.36 22.75 0.05
N MET A 158 37.19 21.73 0.26
CA MET A 158 38.29 21.79 1.21
C MET A 158 39.38 22.70 0.66
N THR A 159 39.49 23.90 1.23
CA THR A 159 40.64 24.76 1.00
C THR A 159 41.82 24.27 1.85
N SER A 160 42.82 23.70 1.18
CA SER A 160 44.12 23.38 1.78
C SER A 160 44.88 24.70 2.03
N GLY A 161 45.06 25.07 3.30
CA GLY A 161 46.01 26.10 3.72
C GLY A 161 47.23 25.49 4.33
N ILE A 162 48.28 25.28 3.49
CA ILE A 162 49.65 25.07 3.96
C ILE A 162 50.23 26.43 4.25
N LYS A 163 50.66 26.65 5.48
CA LYS A 163 51.68 27.68 5.83
C LYS A 163 52.75 27.05 6.67
N THR A 164 53.90 27.09 6.09
CA THR A 164 55.29 27.11 6.61
C THR A 164 55.46 27.14 8.13
#